data_f981a7fedebfe6be94a5d5534723d0c4
#
_entry.id   f981a7fedebfe6be94a5d5534723d0c4
#
_cell.length_a   1.000
_cell.length_b   1.000
_cell.length_c   1.000
_cell.angle_alpha   90.00
_cell.angle_beta   90.00
_cell.angle_gamma   90.00
#
_symmetry.space_group_name_H-M   'P 1'
#
loop_
_entity.id
_entity.type
_entity.pdbx_description
1 polymer ?
#
loop_
_entity_poly.entity_id
_entity_poly.type
_entity_poly.pdbx_seq_one_letter_code
_entity_poly.pdbx_strand_id
1 'polypeptide(L)'
;MQNDRLNEAQAGIKIARRNINNLRYADDMTLMAESEELKSLLMKLKEESEKVSLKLNIQKTKIMAFGLITSWQIDRETMVTVTDFVLGGSEIMADGDCSHETKRRLLLGRKAMTNLDSILKSRDITLQTKIHLVKTLVFPVVMYGCESWTI
;
A
#
# COMPACT_ATOMS: atom_id res chain seq x y z
N MET A 1 17.58 -10.22 5.01
CA MET A 1 18.03 -9.04 5.79
C MET A 1 17.44 -9.16 7.19
N GLN A 2 18.27 -9.21 8.21
CA GLN A 2 17.85 -9.37 9.59
C GLN A 2 17.12 -8.11 10.08
N ASN A 3 15.97 -8.33 10.70
CA ASN A 3 14.96 -7.33 11.06
C ASN A 3 15.26 -6.60 12.41
N ASP A 4 16.41 -6.89 13.03
CA ASP A 4 16.60 -6.63 14.45
C ASP A 4 17.02 -5.19 14.81
N ARG A 5 17.63 -4.44 13.89
CA ARG A 5 18.19 -3.11 14.22
C ARG A 5 17.21 -1.93 14.15
N LEU A 6 16.07 -2.08 13.47
CA LEU A 6 15.02 -1.04 13.44
C LEU A 6 13.96 -1.22 14.53
N ASN A 7 13.96 -2.38 15.23
CA ASN A 7 12.95 -2.68 16.25
C ASN A 7 13.28 -2.10 17.65
N GLU A 8 14.47 -1.57 17.88
CA GLU A 8 14.87 -1.06 19.19
C GLU A 8 14.45 0.39 19.46
N ALA A 9 13.95 1.13 18.47
CA ALA A 9 13.43 2.46 18.69
C ALA A 9 11.98 2.38 19.18
N GLN A 10 11.65 3.12 20.24
CA GLN A 10 10.26 3.32 20.73
C GLN A 10 9.35 3.99 19.68
N ALA A 11 9.91 4.40 18.55
CA ALA A 11 9.22 5.02 17.42
C ALA A 11 8.27 4.06 16.71
N GLY A 12 7.08 4.53 16.35
CA GLY A 12 6.08 3.76 15.62
C GLY A 12 4.65 3.96 16.10
N ILE A 13 3.72 3.31 15.44
CA ILE A 13 2.29 3.33 15.78
C ILE A 13 1.93 2.06 16.54
N LYS A 14 1.21 2.20 17.66
CA LYS A 14 0.74 1.05 18.45
C LYS A 14 -0.54 0.47 17.83
N ILE A 15 -0.44 -0.74 17.31
CA ILE A 15 -1.58 -1.52 16.80
C ILE A 15 -1.67 -2.82 17.60
N ALA A 16 -2.81 -3.07 18.23
CA ALA A 16 -3.07 -4.27 19.02
C ALA A 16 -1.91 -4.61 20.02
N ARG A 17 -1.43 -3.61 20.77
CA ARG A 17 -0.31 -3.69 21.75
C ARG A 17 1.08 -3.95 21.14
N ARG A 18 1.21 -3.96 19.82
CA ARG A 18 2.50 -4.06 19.12
C ARG A 18 2.88 -2.70 18.56
N ASN A 19 4.15 -2.34 18.69
CA ASN A 19 4.67 -1.14 18.05
C ASN A 19 5.08 -1.49 16.62
N ILE A 20 4.45 -0.84 15.62
CA ILE A 20 4.73 -1.04 14.21
C ILE A 20 5.31 0.25 13.67
N ASN A 21 6.54 0.21 13.22
CA ASN A 21 7.25 1.37 12.67
C ASN A 21 7.56 1.22 11.17
N ASN A 22 7.42 0.02 10.62
CA ASN A 22 7.61 -0.19 9.18
C ASN A 22 6.74 -1.35 8.66
N LEU A 23 6.35 -1.23 7.38
CA LEU A 23 5.78 -2.30 6.57
C LEU A 23 6.64 -2.48 5.33
N ARG A 24 6.89 -3.72 4.92
CA ARG A 24 7.71 -4.05 3.76
C ARG A 24 6.94 -4.93 2.80
N TYR A 25 6.97 -4.57 1.54
CA TYR A 25 6.41 -5.36 0.46
C TYR A 25 7.38 -5.32 -0.73
N ALA A 26 8.03 -6.44 -1.00
CA ALA A 26 9.11 -6.56 -1.99
C ALA A 26 10.21 -5.50 -1.76
N ASP A 27 10.38 -4.57 -2.69
CA ASP A 27 11.31 -3.44 -2.65
C ASP A 27 10.70 -2.16 -2.05
N ASP A 28 9.37 -2.14 -1.87
CA ASP A 28 8.68 -1.03 -1.24
C ASP A 28 8.72 -1.12 0.29
N MET A 29 8.98 0.01 0.95
CA MET A 29 8.94 0.12 2.41
C MET A 29 8.14 1.35 2.82
N THR A 30 7.22 1.14 3.77
CA THR A 30 6.47 2.21 4.41
C THR A 30 6.96 2.36 5.85
N LEU A 31 7.35 3.57 6.24
CA LEU A 31 7.66 3.92 7.63
C LEU A 31 6.43 4.57 8.27
N MET A 32 6.18 4.24 9.52
CA MET A 32 5.07 4.78 10.31
C MET A 32 5.57 5.26 11.65
N ALA A 33 5.35 6.52 11.96
CA ALA A 33 5.63 7.10 13.27
C ALA A 33 4.98 8.48 13.40
N GLU A 34 5.06 9.08 14.57
CA GLU A 34 4.79 10.51 14.75
C GLU A 34 5.86 11.35 14.05
N SER A 35 5.55 12.63 13.76
CA SER A 35 6.32 13.46 12.81
C SER A 35 7.84 13.52 13.08
N GLU A 36 8.24 13.78 14.31
CA GLU A 36 9.67 13.90 14.68
C GLU A 36 10.38 12.54 14.65
N GLU A 37 9.71 11.51 15.09
CA GLU A 37 10.22 10.14 15.08
C GLU A 37 10.38 9.60 13.66
N LEU A 38 9.44 9.94 12.76
CA LEU A 38 9.49 9.53 11.36
C LEU A 38 10.74 10.06 10.65
N LYS A 39 11.12 11.32 10.94
CA LYS A 39 12.36 11.92 10.42
C LYS A 39 13.60 11.17 10.89
N SER A 40 13.65 10.84 12.18
CA SER A 40 14.75 10.05 12.75
C SER A 40 14.85 8.66 12.13
N LEU A 41 13.70 7.97 11.94
CA LEU A 41 13.65 6.64 11.30
C LEU A 41 14.13 6.69 9.86
N LEU A 42 13.73 7.71 9.11
CA LEU A 42 14.10 7.87 7.71
C LEU A 42 15.61 8.17 7.56
N MET A 43 16.19 9.00 8.43
CA MET A 43 17.63 9.24 8.45
C MET A 43 18.43 7.96 8.77
N LYS A 44 18.02 7.19 9.77
CA LYS A 44 18.63 5.89 10.08
C LYS A 44 18.53 4.92 8.91
N LEU A 45 17.36 4.86 8.26
CA LEU A 45 17.17 4.02 7.09
C LEU A 45 18.13 4.40 5.96
N LYS A 46 18.29 5.70 5.70
CA LYS A 46 19.21 6.21 4.70
C LYS A 46 20.64 5.79 5.01
N GLU A 47 21.12 6.01 6.22
CA GLU A 47 22.47 5.61 6.66
C GLU A 47 22.70 4.11 6.51
N GLU A 48 21.73 3.27 6.95
CA GLU A 48 21.86 1.82 6.83
C GLU A 48 21.80 1.34 5.37
N SER A 49 21.00 2.00 4.53
CA SER A 49 20.93 1.65 3.09
C SER A 49 22.23 2.00 2.36
N GLU A 50 22.85 3.13 2.69
CA GLU A 50 24.15 3.55 2.11
C GLU A 50 25.28 2.59 2.47
N LYS A 51 25.29 2.00 3.68
CA LYS A 51 26.27 0.97 4.09
C LYS A 51 26.24 -0.28 3.23
N VAL A 52 25.10 -0.60 2.65
CA VAL A 52 24.91 -1.76 1.75
C VAL A 52 24.84 -1.34 0.28
N SER A 53 25.31 -0.14 -0.04
CA SER A 53 25.31 0.45 -1.40
C SER A 53 23.94 0.58 -2.04
N LEU A 54 22.88 0.66 -1.25
CA LEU A 54 21.52 0.96 -1.69
C LEU A 54 21.25 2.46 -1.51
N LYS A 55 20.66 3.08 -2.52
CA LYS A 55 20.27 4.51 -2.44
C LYS A 55 18.77 4.65 -2.31
N LEU A 56 18.34 5.46 -1.35
CA LEU A 56 16.95 5.87 -1.23
C LEU A 56 16.55 6.71 -2.44
N ASN A 57 15.48 6.34 -3.12
CA ASN A 57 14.95 7.13 -4.22
C ASN A 57 14.01 8.21 -3.69
N ILE A 58 14.55 9.41 -3.42
CA ILE A 58 13.80 10.53 -2.85
C ILE A 58 12.64 10.96 -3.75
N GLN A 59 12.79 10.92 -5.06
CA GLN A 59 11.73 11.32 -6.00
C GLN A 59 10.52 10.37 -5.97
N LYS A 60 10.74 9.09 -5.67
CA LYS A 60 9.66 8.10 -5.50
C LYS A 60 9.13 8.06 -4.07
N THR A 61 9.89 8.56 -3.10
CA THR A 61 9.49 8.58 -1.70
C THR A 61 8.44 9.67 -1.49
N LYS A 62 7.32 9.30 -0.87
CA LYS A 62 6.19 10.20 -0.61
C LYS A 62 5.87 10.19 0.87
N ILE A 63 5.31 11.27 1.35
CA ILE A 63 4.84 11.41 2.74
C ILE A 63 3.33 11.52 2.72
N MET A 64 2.69 10.70 3.53
CA MET A 64 1.27 10.80 3.82
C MET A 64 1.11 11.11 5.32
N ALA A 65 0.33 12.12 5.65
CA ALA A 65 0.14 12.54 7.02
C ALA A 65 -1.33 12.74 7.35
N PHE A 66 -1.72 12.36 8.55
CA PHE A 66 -2.97 12.76 9.16
C PHE A 66 -2.78 14.14 9.79
N GLY A 67 -3.32 15.20 9.16
CA GLY A 67 -3.24 16.57 9.63
C GLY A 67 -2.44 17.51 8.73
N LEU A 68 -2.32 18.77 9.20
CA LEU A 68 -1.64 19.83 8.43
C LEU A 68 -0.12 19.71 8.57
N ILE A 69 0.50 18.96 7.67
CA ILE A 69 1.95 19.01 7.48
C ILE A 69 2.22 19.83 6.21
N THR A 70 2.85 20.98 6.38
CA THR A 70 3.03 21.95 5.29
C THR A 70 4.24 21.68 4.41
N SER A 71 5.31 21.11 4.93
CA SER A 71 6.49 20.72 4.12
C SER A 71 7.43 19.83 4.92
N TRP A 72 8.01 18.84 4.24
CA TRP A 72 9.10 18.02 4.76
C TRP A 72 10.32 18.15 3.84
N GLN A 73 11.48 18.38 4.42
CA GLN A 73 12.74 18.46 3.70
C GLN A 73 13.71 17.39 4.22
N ILE A 74 14.32 16.66 3.28
CA ILE A 74 15.41 15.72 3.53
C ILE A 74 16.54 16.11 2.60
N ASP A 75 17.74 16.33 3.15
CA ASP A 75 18.93 16.71 2.40
C ASP A 75 18.71 17.93 1.47
N ARG A 76 17.94 18.93 1.89
CA ARG A 76 17.54 20.10 1.11
C ARG A 76 16.57 19.82 -0.05
N GLU A 77 16.13 18.59 -0.21
CA GLU A 77 15.07 18.23 -1.15
C GLU A 77 13.71 18.23 -0.45
N THR A 78 12.73 18.88 -1.06
CA THR A 78 11.37 18.94 -0.52
C THR A 78 10.65 17.65 -0.90
N MET A 79 10.14 16.93 0.10
CA MET A 79 9.36 15.72 -0.10
C MET A 79 7.93 16.06 -0.53
N VAL A 80 7.41 15.27 -1.44
CA VAL A 80 6.02 15.41 -1.90
C VAL A 80 5.07 14.83 -0.85
N THR A 81 4.18 15.68 -0.34
CA THR A 81 3.07 15.23 0.52
C THR A 81 1.91 14.80 -0.36
N VAL A 82 1.34 13.62 -0.08
CA VAL A 82 0.23 13.04 -0.83
C VAL A 82 -0.94 12.70 0.10
N THR A 83 -2.14 12.73 -0.46
CA THR A 83 -3.38 12.35 0.23
C THR A 83 -3.74 10.88 0.05
N ASP A 84 -3.14 10.25 -0.95
CA ASP A 84 -3.34 8.86 -1.30
C ASP A 84 -2.03 8.19 -1.69
N PHE A 85 -1.97 6.90 -1.48
CA PHE A 85 -0.78 6.10 -1.77
C PHE A 85 -1.18 4.66 -2.12
N VAL A 86 -0.50 4.06 -3.11
CA VAL A 86 -0.70 2.65 -3.46
C VAL A 86 0.38 1.80 -2.82
N LEU A 87 0.01 0.94 -1.89
CA LEU A 87 0.89 -0.04 -1.24
C LEU A 87 0.41 -1.46 -1.53
N GLY A 88 1.29 -2.31 -2.04
CA GLY A 88 0.94 -3.70 -2.36
C GLY A 88 -0.25 -3.83 -3.31
N GLY A 89 -0.49 -2.84 -4.17
CA GLY A 89 -1.61 -2.81 -5.10
C GLY A 89 -2.94 -2.35 -4.52
N SER A 90 -3.02 -1.96 -3.25
CA SER A 90 -4.20 -1.34 -2.62
C SER A 90 -3.99 0.17 -2.43
N GLU A 91 -5.00 0.96 -2.71
CA GLU A 91 -5.01 2.41 -2.50
C GLU A 91 -5.36 2.72 -1.05
N ILE A 92 -4.49 3.49 -0.39
CA ILE A 92 -4.64 3.91 1.00
C ILE A 92 -4.82 5.42 1.01
N MET A 93 -5.85 5.91 1.67
CA MET A 93 -6.15 7.33 1.82
C MET A 93 -5.68 7.84 3.18
N ALA A 94 -5.24 9.09 3.25
CA ALA A 94 -4.80 9.73 4.48
C ALA A 94 -5.92 9.87 5.53
N ASP A 95 -7.17 9.96 5.12
CA ASP A 95 -8.34 10.01 6.00
C ASP A 95 -8.82 8.63 6.48
N GLY A 96 -8.21 7.55 5.97
CA GLY A 96 -8.59 6.17 6.27
C GLY A 96 -9.88 5.70 5.56
N ASP A 97 -10.44 6.50 4.64
CA ASP A 97 -11.62 6.11 3.86
C ASP A 97 -11.27 5.06 2.79
N CYS A 98 -11.87 3.89 2.86
CA CYS A 98 -11.69 2.82 1.87
C CYS A 98 -12.65 2.90 0.67
N SER A 99 -13.53 3.90 0.61
CA SER A 99 -14.54 4.03 -0.47
C SER A 99 -13.90 4.16 -1.84
N HIS A 100 -12.76 4.83 -1.95
CA HIS A 100 -12.01 4.98 -3.20
C HIS A 100 -11.48 3.63 -3.69
N GLU A 101 -10.80 2.89 -2.83
CA GLU A 101 -10.28 1.57 -3.18
C GLU A 101 -11.42 0.60 -3.54
N THR A 102 -12.50 0.60 -2.78
CA THR A 102 -13.68 -0.24 -3.06
C THR A 102 -14.25 0.06 -4.45
N LYS A 103 -14.45 1.32 -4.80
CA LYS A 103 -14.90 1.74 -6.14
C LYS A 103 -13.91 1.31 -7.23
N ARG A 104 -12.61 1.50 -7.01
CA ARG A 104 -11.56 1.09 -7.92
C ARG A 104 -11.60 -0.42 -8.19
N ARG A 105 -11.74 -1.23 -7.14
CA ARG A 105 -11.83 -2.69 -7.26
C ARG A 105 -13.08 -3.14 -8.01
N LEU A 106 -14.22 -2.51 -7.75
CA LEU A 106 -15.45 -2.79 -8.50
C LEU A 106 -15.30 -2.46 -10.00
N LEU A 107 -14.61 -1.37 -10.34
CA LEU A 107 -14.33 -1.02 -11.73
C LEU A 107 -13.41 -2.04 -12.41
N LEU A 108 -12.36 -2.50 -11.71
CA LEU A 108 -11.46 -3.55 -12.19
C LEU A 108 -12.22 -4.88 -12.38
N GLY A 109 -13.10 -5.23 -11.45
CA GLY A 109 -13.97 -6.40 -11.57
C GLY A 109 -14.91 -6.32 -12.78
N ARG A 110 -15.53 -5.15 -13.03
CA ARG A 110 -16.35 -4.91 -14.24
C ARG A 110 -15.52 -5.09 -15.51
N LYS A 111 -14.30 -4.55 -15.54
CA LYS A 111 -13.39 -4.73 -16.68
C LYS A 111 -13.03 -6.19 -16.90
N ALA A 112 -12.73 -6.95 -15.81
CA ALA A 112 -12.50 -8.39 -15.89
C ALA A 112 -13.72 -9.16 -16.43
N MET A 113 -14.93 -8.82 -15.97
CA MET A 113 -16.19 -9.38 -16.51
C MET A 113 -16.36 -9.08 -18.00
N THR A 114 -16.10 -7.85 -18.42
CA THR A 114 -16.20 -7.47 -19.85
C THR A 114 -15.21 -8.26 -20.71
N ASN A 115 -14.01 -8.53 -20.22
CA ASN A 115 -13.02 -9.36 -20.93
C ASN A 115 -13.49 -10.82 -21.10
N LEU A 116 -14.37 -11.29 -20.22
CA LEU A 116 -14.97 -12.64 -20.28
C LEU A 116 -16.30 -12.70 -21.04
N ASP A 117 -16.79 -11.56 -21.57
CA ASP A 117 -18.15 -11.43 -22.13
C ASP A 117 -18.42 -12.46 -23.25
N SER A 118 -17.48 -12.67 -24.16
CA SER A 118 -17.61 -13.66 -25.24
C SER A 118 -17.78 -15.09 -24.73
N ILE A 119 -17.03 -15.45 -23.68
CA ILE A 119 -17.08 -16.76 -23.03
C ILE A 119 -18.39 -16.91 -22.25
N LEU A 120 -18.78 -15.87 -21.51
CA LEU A 120 -19.97 -15.90 -20.68
C LEU A 120 -21.27 -15.95 -21.53
N LYS A 121 -21.27 -15.36 -22.73
CA LYS A 121 -22.37 -15.41 -23.69
C LYS A 121 -22.41 -16.66 -24.56
N SER A 122 -21.32 -17.42 -24.66
CA SER A 122 -21.27 -18.66 -25.44
C SER A 122 -22.29 -19.68 -24.94
N ARG A 123 -22.99 -20.34 -25.85
CA ARG A 123 -23.92 -21.43 -25.53
C ARG A 123 -23.22 -22.78 -25.36
N ASP A 124 -22.01 -22.92 -25.88
CA ASP A 124 -21.24 -24.17 -25.84
C ASP A 124 -20.57 -24.39 -24.49
N ILE A 125 -20.52 -23.37 -23.65
CA ILE A 125 -19.88 -23.43 -22.33
C ILE A 125 -20.92 -23.61 -21.25
N THR A 126 -20.74 -24.63 -20.43
CA THR A 126 -21.68 -24.96 -19.34
C THR A 126 -21.74 -23.83 -18.30
N LEU A 127 -22.88 -23.69 -17.64
CA LEU A 127 -23.07 -22.71 -16.57
C LEU A 127 -22.05 -22.93 -15.43
N GLN A 128 -21.73 -24.18 -15.13
CA GLN A 128 -20.78 -24.53 -14.08
C GLN A 128 -19.35 -24.03 -14.39
N THR A 129 -18.94 -24.15 -15.65
CA THR A 129 -17.65 -23.60 -16.11
C THR A 129 -17.65 -22.07 -16.06
N LYS A 130 -18.74 -21.41 -16.45
CA LYS A 130 -18.86 -19.94 -16.36
C LYS A 130 -18.76 -19.46 -14.92
N ILE A 131 -19.43 -20.11 -13.98
CA ILE A 131 -19.35 -19.78 -12.56
C ILE A 131 -17.91 -19.98 -12.03
N HIS A 132 -17.26 -21.07 -12.44
CA HIS A 132 -15.87 -21.32 -12.05
C HIS A 132 -14.93 -20.21 -12.56
N LEU A 133 -15.07 -19.79 -13.81
CA LEU A 133 -14.28 -18.69 -14.39
C LEU A 133 -14.48 -17.37 -13.64
N VAL A 134 -15.71 -17.02 -13.32
CA VAL A 134 -15.99 -15.80 -12.54
C VAL A 134 -15.37 -15.88 -11.15
N LYS A 135 -15.51 -17.02 -10.46
CA LYS A 135 -14.92 -17.20 -9.12
C LYS A 135 -13.40 -17.15 -9.12
N THR A 136 -12.74 -17.68 -10.16
CA THR A 136 -11.27 -17.75 -10.22
C THR A 136 -10.63 -16.50 -10.80
N LEU A 137 -11.28 -15.76 -11.68
CA LEU A 137 -10.69 -14.63 -12.40
C LEU A 137 -11.23 -13.27 -11.94
N VAL A 138 -12.51 -13.18 -11.56
CA VAL A 138 -13.13 -11.90 -11.21
C VAL A 138 -13.10 -11.66 -9.69
N PHE A 139 -13.49 -12.65 -8.90
CA PHE A 139 -13.55 -12.50 -7.43
C PHE A 139 -12.20 -12.10 -6.82
N PRO A 140 -11.05 -12.71 -7.17
CA PRO A 140 -9.77 -12.29 -6.63
C PRO A 140 -9.41 -10.83 -6.96
N VAL A 141 -9.82 -10.32 -8.12
CA VAL A 141 -9.61 -8.93 -8.50
C VAL A 141 -10.43 -7.98 -7.63
N VAL A 142 -11.71 -8.31 -7.40
CA VAL A 142 -12.62 -7.49 -6.59
C VAL A 142 -12.25 -7.54 -5.12
N MET A 143 -11.94 -8.74 -4.59
CA MET A 143 -11.73 -8.98 -3.15
C MET A 143 -10.28 -8.77 -2.71
N TYR A 144 -9.38 -8.39 -3.60
CA TYR A 144 -7.98 -8.14 -3.24
C TYR A 144 -7.88 -7.00 -2.24
N GLY A 145 -7.23 -7.25 -1.10
CA GLY A 145 -7.04 -6.26 -0.04
C GLY A 145 -8.32 -5.94 0.76
N CYS A 146 -9.42 -6.71 0.59
CA CYS A 146 -10.69 -6.44 1.29
C CYS A 146 -10.59 -6.60 2.82
N GLU A 147 -9.58 -7.26 3.33
CA GLU A 147 -9.29 -7.37 4.76
C GLU A 147 -8.97 -6.01 5.41
N SER A 148 -8.56 -5.03 4.63
CA SER A 148 -8.30 -3.66 5.10
C SER A 148 -9.53 -2.73 5.00
N TRP A 149 -10.64 -3.21 4.41
CA TRP A 149 -11.84 -2.39 4.24
C TRP A 149 -12.62 -2.33 5.56
N THR A 150 -12.75 -1.13 6.10
CA THR A 150 -13.68 -0.86 7.20
C THR A 150 -15.04 -0.53 6.60
N ILE A 151 -16.06 -1.28 6.97
CA ILE A 151 -17.46 -1.05 6.60
C ILE A 151 -18.18 -0.41 7.76
#